data_1f3a33d02ce527c952db18f90c46c8a4
#
_entry.id   1f3a33d02ce527c952db18f90c46c8a4
#
_cell.length_a   1.000
_cell.length_b   1.000
_cell.length_c   1.000
_cell.angle_alpha   90.00
_cell.angle_beta   90.00
_cell.angle_gamma   90.00
#
_symmetry.space_group_name_H-M   'P 1'
#
loop_
_entity.id
_entity.type
_entity.pdbx_description
1 polymer ?
#
loop_
_entity_poly.entity_id
_entity_poly.type
_entity_poly.pdbx_seq_one_letter_code
_entity_poly.pdbx_strand_id
1 'polypeptide(L)'
;AFSRYVPTGGEVDTSMTPQEYRHLLEICDAKFKAYEAAGCETYFNKKDHLWTLYEYETGQFSLPENAKDGMIYGGCNCGNCHITIASNGDIMACRRVTDSKVANVFEDRLADVWICQMEQYRNYDKFVKCSKCELKAWCRGCPAVANGTTGDFYGADPQCWKTKNDRTGEVLPC
;
A
#
# COMPACT_ATOMS: atom_id res chain seq x y z
N ALA A 1 -5.78 -13.21 7.20
CA ALA A 1 -5.22 -12.20 6.28
C ALA A 1 -4.28 -12.87 5.28
N PHE A 2 -4.16 -12.33 4.08
CA PHE A 2 -3.17 -12.71 3.08
C PHE A 2 -2.35 -11.50 2.66
N SER A 3 -1.19 -11.73 2.08
CA SER A 3 -0.33 -10.68 1.52
C SER A 3 -0.06 -11.01 0.06
N ARG A 4 0.06 -9.97 -0.76
CA ARG A 4 0.48 -10.14 -2.15
C ARG A 4 1.93 -10.60 -2.24
N TYR A 5 2.22 -11.35 -3.29
CA TYR A 5 3.58 -11.65 -3.69
C TYR A 5 4.32 -10.35 -4.05
N VAL A 6 5.59 -10.28 -3.70
CA VAL A 6 6.48 -9.16 -4.07
C VAL A 6 7.62 -9.77 -4.88
N PRO A 7 7.74 -9.45 -6.16
CA PRO A 7 8.86 -9.90 -6.99
C PRO A 7 10.19 -9.42 -6.41
N THR A 8 11.19 -10.28 -6.42
CA THR A 8 12.55 -9.97 -5.89
C THR A 8 13.58 -9.74 -6.98
N GLY A 9 13.14 -9.69 -8.24
CA GLY A 9 13.98 -9.53 -9.43
C GLY A 9 14.41 -10.87 -10.03
N GLY A 10 14.46 -10.93 -11.35
CA GLY A 10 14.89 -12.13 -12.10
C GLY A 10 13.91 -13.30 -12.10
N GLU A 11 12.78 -13.21 -11.44
CA GLU A 11 11.75 -14.23 -11.40
C GLU A 11 10.73 -14.01 -12.53
N VAL A 12 10.12 -15.10 -12.99
CA VAL A 12 8.97 -15.00 -13.91
C VAL A 12 7.83 -14.33 -13.15
N ASP A 13 7.29 -13.25 -13.69
CA ASP A 13 6.15 -12.55 -13.09
C ASP A 13 4.91 -13.46 -13.17
N THR A 14 4.55 -14.04 -12.04
CA THR A 14 3.34 -14.83 -11.84
C THR A 14 2.26 -14.04 -11.11
N SER A 15 2.40 -12.72 -11.04
CA SER A 15 1.45 -11.83 -10.39
C SER A 15 0.11 -11.86 -11.10
N MET A 16 -0.96 -11.74 -10.31
CA MET A 16 -2.31 -11.55 -10.85
C MET A 16 -2.39 -10.22 -11.60
N THR A 17 -3.17 -10.19 -12.66
CA THR A 17 -3.60 -8.94 -13.29
C THR A 17 -4.45 -8.11 -12.33
N PRO A 18 -4.61 -6.79 -12.56
CA PRO A 18 -5.50 -5.96 -11.76
C PRO A 18 -6.92 -6.51 -11.63
N GLN A 19 -7.47 -7.05 -12.72
CA GLN A 19 -8.82 -7.61 -12.79
C GLN A 19 -8.94 -8.91 -11.99
N GLU A 20 -7.97 -9.80 -12.09
CA GLU A 20 -7.94 -11.04 -11.32
C GLU A 20 -7.80 -10.75 -9.82
N TYR A 21 -6.97 -9.76 -9.46
CA TYR A 21 -6.82 -9.37 -8.06
C TYR A 21 -8.10 -8.73 -7.51
N ARG A 22 -8.75 -7.86 -8.26
CA ARG A 22 -10.06 -7.30 -7.91
C ARG A 22 -11.11 -8.41 -7.68
N HIS A 23 -11.16 -9.38 -8.60
CA HIS A 23 -12.08 -10.52 -8.48
C HIS A 23 -11.77 -11.39 -7.26
N LEU A 24 -10.50 -11.61 -6.93
CA LEU A 24 -10.11 -12.29 -5.69
C LEU A 24 -10.65 -11.57 -4.45
N LEU A 25 -10.55 -10.23 -4.39
CA LEU A 25 -11.09 -9.45 -3.27
C LEU A 25 -12.61 -9.58 -3.17
N GLU A 26 -13.32 -9.57 -4.30
CA GLU A 26 -14.77 -9.78 -4.38
C GLU A 26 -15.18 -11.15 -3.80
N ILE A 27 -14.50 -12.22 -4.20
CA ILE A 27 -14.73 -13.57 -3.65
C ILE A 27 -14.45 -13.59 -2.16
N CYS A 28 -13.36 -12.98 -1.71
CA CYS A 28 -13.01 -12.93 -0.29
C CYS A 28 -14.05 -12.16 0.52
N ASP A 29 -14.50 -11.01 0.05
CA ASP A 29 -15.50 -10.18 0.72
C ASP A 29 -16.84 -10.95 0.89
N ALA A 30 -17.30 -11.60 -0.18
CA ALA A 30 -18.51 -12.43 -0.14
C ALA A 30 -18.38 -13.59 0.88
N LYS A 31 -17.23 -14.26 0.91
CA LYS A 31 -16.97 -15.33 1.87
C LYS A 31 -16.87 -14.83 3.30
N PHE A 32 -16.19 -13.71 3.54
CA PHE A 32 -16.09 -13.13 4.88
C PHE A 32 -17.46 -12.78 5.44
N LYS A 33 -18.31 -12.11 4.65
CA LYS A 33 -19.69 -11.79 5.01
C LYS A 33 -20.53 -13.04 5.30
N ALA A 34 -20.37 -14.09 4.49
CA ALA A 34 -21.10 -15.34 4.71
C ALA A 34 -20.67 -16.04 6.02
N TYR A 35 -19.36 -16.07 6.32
CA TYR A 35 -18.88 -16.65 7.58
C TYR A 35 -19.29 -15.83 8.80
N GLU A 36 -19.23 -14.50 8.71
CA GLU A 36 -19.69 -13.61 9.78
C GLU A 36 -21.20 -13.80 10.05
N ALA A 37 -22.01 -13.88 8.98
CA ALA A 37 -23.44 -14.14 9.09
C ALA A 37 -23.77 -15.52 9.68
N ALA A 38 -22.89 -16.50 9.46
CA ALA A 38 -23.00 -17.85 10.05
C ALA A 38 -22.48 -17.93 11.51
N GLY A 39 -22.08 -16.80 12.12
CA GLY A 39 -21.61 -16.75 13.50
C GLY A 39 -20.15 -17.21 13.67
N CYS A 40 -19.33 -17.19 12.61
CA CYS A 40 -17.92 -17.51 12.71
C CYS A 40 -17.20 -16.47 13.57
N GLU A 41 -16.49 -16.90 14.60
CA GLU A 41 -15.72 -16.03 15.50
C GLU A 41 -14.38 -15.56 14.92
N THR A 42 -14.00 -16.04 13.73
CA THR A 42 -12.75 -15.67 13.09
C THR A 42 -12.80 -14.23 12.58
N TYR A 43 -11.85 -13.40 13.00
CA TYR A 43 -11.68 -12.07 12.45
C TYR A 43 -10.97 -12.10 11.09
N PHE A 44 -11.64 -11.60 10.06
CA PHE A 44 -11.14 -11.53 8.69
C PHE A 44 -10.46 -10.20 8.44
N ASN A 45 -9.12 -10.16 8.55
CA ASN A 45 -8.35 -8.94 8.40
C ASN A 45 -8.10 -8.60 6.92
N LYS A 46 -8.55 -7.44 6.49
CA LYS A 46 -8.36 -6.85 5.16
C LYS A 46 -7.05 -6.05 5.11
N LYS A 47 -5.92 -6.72 5.24
CA LYS A 47 -4.60 -6.08 5.42
C LYS A 47 -4.04 -5.42 4.17
N ASP A 48 -4.36 -5.87 2.98
CA ASP A 48 -3.85 -5.27 1.75
C ASP A 48 -4.49 -3.91 1.47
N HIS A 49 -3.70 -2.96 0.97
CA HIS A 49 -4.17 -1.58 0.80
C HIS A 49 -5.20 -1.43 -0.33
N LEU A 50 -5.23 -2.34 -1.30
CA LEU A 50 -6.23 -2.33 -2.37
C LEU A 50 -7.64 -2.73 -1.89
N TRP A 51 -7.78 -3.23 -0.66
CA TRP A 51 -9.10 -3.36 -0.02
C TRP A 51 -9.82 -2.01 0.06
N THR A 52 -9.10 -0.93 0.38
CA THR A 52 -9.70 0.41 0.42
C THR A 52 -10.25 0.83 -0.95
N LEU A 53 -9.54 0.51 -2.03
CA LEU A 53 -10.04 0.77 -3.39
C LEU A 53 -11.29 -0.06 -3.69
N TYR A 54 -11.28 -1.35 -3.34
CA TYR A 54 -12.43 -2.23 -3.53
C TYR A 54 -13.66 -1.74 -2.74
N GLU A 55 -13.48 -1.39 -1.47
CA GLU A 55 -14.54 -0.89 -0.61
C GLU A 55 -15.09 0.46 -1.08
N TYR A 56 -14.22 1.34 -1.60
CA TYR A 56 -14.65 2.60 -2.20
C TYR A 56 -15.50 2.38 -3.45
N GLU A 57 -15.08 1.52 -4.34
CA GLU A 57 -15.79 1.20 -5.59
C GLU A 57 -17.14 0.51 -5.33
N THR A 58 -17.23 -0.31 -4.29
CA THR A 58 -18.45 -1.04 -3.91
C THR A 58 -19.35 -0.27 -2.94
N GLY A 59 -19.01 0.98 -2.61
CA GLY A 59 -19.78 1.83 -1.71
C GLY A 59 -19.72 1.46 -0.23
N GLN A 60 -18.80 0.54 0.15
CA GLN A 60 -18.56 0.16 1.55
C GLN A 60 -17.69 1.17 2.30
N PHE A 61 -16.96 2.01 1.57
CA PHE A 61 -16.17 3.11 2.08
C PHE A 61 -16.47 4.39 1.28
N SER A 62 -16.64 5.50 1.94
CA SER A 62 -16.75 6.82 1.33
C SER A 62 -15.70 7.77 1.90
N LEU A 63 -15.25 8.71 1.08
CA LEU A 63 -14.28 9.73 1.53
C LEU A 63 -14.96 10.69 2.51
N PRO A 64 -14.44 10.84 3.75
CA PRO A 64 -15.01 11.77 4.71
C PRO A 64 -14.97 13.21 4.22
N GLU A 65 -16.06 13.94 4.38
CA GLU A 65 -16.17 15.35 3.97
C GLU A 65 -15.22 16.27 4.74
N ASN A 66 -14.91 15.91 5.98
CA ASN A 66 -14.05 16.67 6.89
C ASN A 66 -12.60 16.22 6.87
N ALA A 67 -12.18 15.47 5.86
CA ALA A 67 -10.79 15.07 5.71
C ALA A 67 -9.89 16.30 5.50
N LYS A 68 -8.82 16.38 6.29
CA LYS A 68 -7.87 17.49 6.22
C LYS A 68 -6.87 17.26 5.10
N ASP A 69 -6.60 18.31 4.34
CA ASP A 69 -5.56 18.26 3.30
C ASP A 69 -4.19 17.96 3.90
N GLY A 70 -3.41 17.16 3.18
CA GLY A 70 -2.08 16.74 3.60
C GLY A 70 -2.04 15.66 4.69
N MET A 71 -3.17 15.29 5.30
CA MET A 71 -3.23 14.21 6.28
C MET A 71 -3.33 12.85 5.60
N ILE A 72 -2.66 11.87 6.21
CA ILE A 72 -2.69 10.46 5.78
C ILE A 72 -3.47 9.66 6.82
N TYR A 73 -4.52 8.99 6.37
CA TYR A 73 -5.45 8.24 7.22
C TYR A 73 -5.28 6.72 7.11
N GLY A 74 -4.70 6.24 6.01
CA GLY A 74 -4.54 4.80 5.78
C GLY A 74 -3.48 4.49 4.72
N GLY A 75 -3.55 3.30 4.17
CA GLY A 75 -2.60 2.81 3.17
C GLY A 75 -1.28 2.33 3.79
N CYS A 76 -0.21 2.34 3.00
CA CYS A 76 1.09 1.86 3.45
C CYS A 76 1.67 2.72 4.59
N ASN A 77 2.11 2.05 5.65
CA ASN A 77 2.67 2.67 6.84
C ASN A 77 4.19 2.88 6.79
N CYS A 78 4.86 2.45 5.73
CA CYS A 78 6.31 2.62 5.57
C CYS A 78 6.71 4.08 5.68
N GLY A 79 7.63 4.38 6.60
CA GLY A 79 8.10 5.73 6.89
C GLY A 79 7.06 6.64 7.56
N ASN A 80 5.77 6.28 7.59
CA ASN A 80 4.71 7.09 8.21
C ASN A 80 4.51 6.76 9.70
N CYS A 81 4.25 5.50 10.03
CA CYS A 81 4.15 5.02 11.41
C CYS A 81 4.81 3.64 11.61
N HIS A 82 5.65 3.24 10.68
CA HIS A 82 6.33 1.95 10.68
C HIS A 82 7.73 2.06 10.07
N ILE A 83 8.69 1.42 10.73
CA ILE A 83 10.02 1.10 10.21
C ILE A 83 10.30 -0.38 10.47
N THR A 84 11.28 -0.91 9.76
CA THR A 84 11.80 -2.27 9.99
C THR A 84 13.24 -2.17 10.47
N ILE A 85 13.58 -2.94 11.50
CA ILE A 85 14.98 -3.18 11.91
C ILE A 85 15.28 -4.64 11.59
N ALA A 86 16.25 -4.86 10.72
CA ALA A 86 16.68 -6.19 10.33
C ALA A 86 17.62 -6.79 11.41
N SER A 87 17.88 -8.10 11.34
CA SER A 87 18.70 -8.81 12.32
C SER A 87 20.16 -8.32 12.41
N ASN A 88 20.67 -7.73 11.33
CA ASN A 88 22.00 -7.10 11.26
C ASN A 88 21.99 -5.61 11.70
N GLY A 89 20.88 -5.12 12.22
CA GLY A 89 20.73 -3.73 12.66
C GLY A 89 20.31 -2.74 11.58
N ASP A 90 20.18 -3.13 10.33
CA ASP A 90 19.79 -2.23 9.26
C ASP A 90 18.36 -1.69 9.47
N ILE A 91 18.21 -0.38 9.37
CA ILE A 91 16.94 0.34 9.46
C ILE A 91 16.41 0.56 8.04
N MET A 92 15.20 0.07 7.79
CA MET A 92 14.56 0.05 6.48
C MET A 92 13.13 0.61 6.56
N ALA A 93 12.65 1.24 5.49
CA ALA A 93 11.25 1.62 5.38
C ALA A 93 10.33 0.39 5.26
N CYS A 94 10.76 -0.63 4.52
CA CYS A 94 10.04 -1.88 4.35
C CYS A 94 11.00 -3.08 4.24
N ARG A 95 10.77 -4.14 5.02
CA ARG A 95 11.56 -5.38 4.96
C ARG A 95 11.57 -6.07 3.58
N ARG A 96 10.60 -5.76 2.73
CA ARG A 96 10.45 -6.34 1.38
C ARG A 96 11.04 -5.46 0.28
N VAL A 97 11.67 -4.35 0.65
CA VAL A 97 12.36 -3.43 -0.25
C VAL A 97 13.77 -3.26 0.27
N THR A 98 14.72 -4.04 -0.27
CA THR A 98 16.13 -4.05 0.19
C THR A 98 16.77 -2.68 0.06
N ASP A 99 16.45 -1.94 -1.00
CA ASP A 99 16.98 -0.62 -1.28
C ASP A 99 16.36 0.47 -0.37
N SER A 100 15.45 0.10 0.52
CA SER A 100 14.87 1.01 1.51
C SER A 100 15.69 1.11 2.81
N LYS A 101 16.90 0.54 2.84
CA LYS A 101 17.86 0.76 3.93
C LYS A 101 18.27 2.22 3.98
N VAL A 102 18.19 2.82 5.16
CA VAL A 102 18.55 4.24 5.37
C VAL A 102 19.62 4.44 6.43
N ALA A 103 19.78 3.49 7.36
CA ALA A 103 20.66 3.65 8.52
C ALA A 103 20.95 2.30 9.19
N ASN A 104 21.70 2.30 10.31
CA ASN A 104 21.91 1.12 11.15
C ASN A 104 21.76 1.49 12.63
N VAL A 105 21.01 0.70 13.41
CA VAL A 105 20.69 0.99 14.80
C VAL A 105 21.92 1.01 15.75
N PHE A 106 23.04 0.39 15.34
CA PHE A 106 24.29 0.40 16.11
C PHE A 106 25.12 1.68 15.88
N GLU A 107 24.82 2.45 14.83
CA GLU A 107 25.58 3.61 14.40
C GLU A 107 24.77 4.90 14.52
N ASP A 108 23.43 4.79 14.33
CA ASP A 108 22.55 5.94 14.17
C ASP A 108 21.50 6.02 15.29
N ARG A 109 21.16 7.24 15.71
CA ARG A 109 20.05 7.46 16.65
C ARG A 109 18.71 7.30 15.93
N LEU A 110 17.88 6.38 16.42
CA LEU A 110 16.58 6.06 15.83
C LEU A 110 15.68 7.29 15.63
N ALA A 111 15.71 8.25 16.57
CA ALA A 111 14.93 9.48 16.46
C ALA A 111 15.36 10.34 15.26
N ASP A 112 16.67 10.46 15.02
CA ASP A 112 17.21 11.23 13.90
C ASP A 112 16.90 10.54 12.55
N VAL A 113 17.02 9.22 12.51
CA VAL A 113 16.62 8.40 11.36
C VAL A 113 15.13 8.60 11.05
N TRP A 114 14.28 8.56 12.08
CA TRP A 114 12.84 8.76 11.91
C TRP A 114 12.48 10.13 11.38
N ILE A 115 13.11 11.18 11.93
CA ILE A 115 12.81 12.57 11.54
C ILE A 115 13.40 12.90 10.17
N CYS A 116 14.66 12.52 9.91
CA CYS A 116 15.39 12.97 8.72
C CYS A 116 15.36 11.94 7.58
N GLN A 117 15.77 10.69 7.86
CA GLN A 117 15.98 9.69 6.80
C GLN A 117 14.65 9.13 6.26
N MET A 118 13.65 8.94 7.14
CA MET A 118 12.35 8.43 6.74
C MET A 118 11.47 9.46 6.03
N GLU A 119 11.84 10.74 6.05
CA GLU A 119 11.09 11.82 5.41
C GLU A 119 10.89 11.58 3.90
N GLN A 120 11.89 11.01 3.23
CA GLN A 120 11.78 10.67 1.82
C GLN A 120 10.57 9.78 1.54
N TYR A 121 10.21 8.83 2.42
CA TYR A 121 9.08 7.91 2.25
C TYR A 121 7.72 8.55 2.60
N ARG A 122 7.70 9.78 3.12
CA ARG A 122 6.50 10.59 3.39
C ARG A 122 6.19 11.57 2.27
N ASN A 123 7.02 11.64 1.24
CA ASN A 123 6.76 12.48 0.07
C ASN A 123 5.76 11.79 -0.86
N TYR A 124 4.48 11.89 -0.51
CA TYR A 124 3.39 11.22 -1.23
C TYR A 124 3.11 11.80 -2.61
N ASP A 125 3.63 12.97 -2.93
CA ASP A 125 3.50 13.60 -4.24
C ASP A 125 4.46 12.98 -5.27
N LYS A 126 5.45 12.21 -4.83
CA LYS A 126 6.32 11.41 -5.70
C LYS A 126 5.62 10.17 -6.29
N PHE A 127 4.54 9.69 -5.68
CA PHE A 127 3.86 8.51 -6.20
C PHE A 127 3.26 8.78 -7.57
N VAL A 128 3.77 8.12 -8.61
CA VAL A 128 3.44 8.36 -10.02
C VAL A 128 1.92 8.38 -10.24
N LYS A 129 1.23 7.34 -9.82
CA LYS A 129 -0.22 7.19 -10.00
C LYS A 129 -1.01 7.82 -8.84
N CYS A 130 -0.58 7.52 -7.62
CA CYS A 130 -1.39 7.80 -6.45
C CYS A 130 -1.38 9.29 -6.03
N SER A 131 -0.36 10.08 -6.44
CA SER A 131 -0.34 11.54 -6.21
C SER A 131 -1.56 12.25 -6.80
N LYS A 132 -2.10 11.72 -7.90
CA LYS A 132 -3.26 12.26 -8.62
C LYS A 132 -4.58 11.57 -8.27
N CYS A 133 -4.55 10.58 -7.39
CA CYS A 133 -5.73 9.80 -7.01
C CYS A 133 -6.43 10.40 -5.80
N GLU A 134 -7.75 10.47 -5.81
CA GLU A 134 -8.56 10.94 -4.68
C GLU A 134 -8.42 10.05 -3.45
N LEU A 135 -7.99 8.81 -3.62
CA LEU A 135 -7.73 7.87 -2.52
C LEU A 135 -6.32 8.01 -1.93
N LYS A 136 -5.51 8.97 -2.33
CA LYS A 136 -4.10 9.14 -1.88
C LYS A 136 -3.94 9.04 -0.36
N ALA A 137 -4.85 9.63 0.38
CA ALA A 137 -4.78 9.68 1.85
C ALA A 137 -5.14 8.35 2.54
N TRP A 138 -5.80 7.41 1.85
CA TRP A 138 -6.34 6.15 2.41
C TRP A 138 -5.77 4.88 1.77
N CYS A 139 -5.40 4.98 0.49
CA CYS A 139 -4.78 3.90 -0.27
C CYS A 139 -3.46 4.42 -0.84
N ARG A 140 -2.60 3.77 -1.40
CA ARG A 140 -1.42 4.08 -2.24
C ARG A 140 -0.86 2.80 -2.81
N GLY A 141 -1.70 1.75 -2.87
CA GLY A 141 -1.23 0.43 -3.22
C GLY A 141 -0.14 -0.08 -2.26
N CYS A 142 0.69 -0.97 -2.74
CA CYS A 142 1.83 -1.49 -1.99
C CYS A 142 3.15 -1.06 -2.67
N PRO A 143 3.90 -0.11 -2.08
CA PRO A 143 5.18 0.32 -2.65
C PRO A 143 6.19 -0.82 -2.80
N ALA A 144 6.11 -1.87 -1.96
CA ALA A 144 6.99 -3.03 -2.12
C ALA A 144 6.65 -3.84 -3.39
N VAL A 145 5.37 -3.97 -3.74
CA VAL A 145 4.96 -4.63 -5.00
C VAL A 145 5.37 -3.77 -6.18
N ALA A 146 5.13 -2.45 -6.13
CA ALA A 146 5.57 -1.52 -7.16
C ALA A 146 7.10 -1.59 -7.36
N ASN A 147 7.87 -1.49 -6.29
CA ASN A 147 9.34 -1.59 -6.36
C ASN A 147 9.81 -2.93 -6.93
N GLY A 148 9.26 -4.05 -6.46
CA GLY A 148 9.65 -5.37 -6.95
C GLY A 148 9.35 -5.59 -8.44
N THR A 149 8.35 -4.89 -9.00
CA THR A 149 7.96 -5.00 -10.41
C THR A 149 8.65 -3.97 -11.29
N THR A 150 8.79 -2.72 -10.82
CA THR A 150 9.27 -1.59 -11.63
C THR A 150 10.66 -1.10 -11.26
N GLY A 151 11.20 -1.53 -10.12
CA GLY A 151 12.43 -0.96 -9.55
C GLY A 151 12.21 0.39 -8.84
N ASP A 152 10.98 0.90 -8.79
CA ASP A 152 10.67 2.20 -8.20
C ASP A 152 9.67 2.07 -7.04
N PHE A 153 10.08 2.52 -5.85
CA PHE A 153 9.23 2.57 -4.66
C PHE A 153 7.97 3.44 -4.85
N TYR A 154 8.07 4.47 -5.66
CA TYR A 154 6.98 5.41 -5.94
C TYR A 154 6.21 5.06 -7.22
N GLY A 155 6.57 3.97 -7.88
CA GLY A 155 5.92 3.46 -9.07
C GLY A 155 4.44 3.13 -8.85
N ALA A 156 3.71 2.98 -9.95
CA ALA A 156 2.33 2.53 -9.91
C ALA A 156 2.27 1.08 -9.39
N ASP A 157 1.33 0.81 -8.48
CA ASP A 157 1.05 -0.58 -8.08
C ASP A 157 0.48 -1.34 -9.28
N PRO A 158 1.15 -2.40 -9.78
CA PRO A 158 0.76 -3.08 -11.02
C PRO A 158 -0.59 -3.78 -10.93
N GLN A 159 -1.09 -4.02 -9.71
CA GLN A 159 -2.40 -4.65 -9.49
C GLN A 159 -3.51 -3.65 -9.18
N CYS A 160 -3.23 -2.34 -9.24
CA CYS A 160 -4.22 -1.30 -9.07
C CYS A 160 -5.05 -1.11 -10.35
N TRP A 161 -6.32 -1.49 -10.30
CA TRP A 161 -7.26 -1.40 -11.44
C TRP A 161 -7.89 -0.01 -11.65
N LYS A 162 -7.67 0.96 -10.76
CA LYS A 162 -8.20 2.30 -10.92
C LYS A 162 -7.50 3.04 -12.06
N THR A 163 -8.27 3.59 -12.99
CA THR A 163 -7.74 4.21 -14.23
C THR A 163 -7.96 5.71 -14.29
N LYS A 164 -8.83 6.27 -13.45
CA LYS A 164 -9.13 7.70 -13.42
C LYS A 164 -9.45 8.16 -12.00
N ASN A 165 -9.28 9.45 -11.77
CA ASN A 165 -9.74 10.13 -10.57
C ASN A 165 -11.23 10.44 -10.73
N ASP A 166 -12.09 9.95 -9.82
CA ASP A 166 -13.54 10.10 -9.92
C ASP A 166 -14.02 11.53 -9.61
N ARG A 167 -13.21 12.34 -8.92
CA ARG A 167 -13.52 13.73 -8.62
C ARG A 167 -13.19 14.69 -9.75
N THR A 168 -12.05 14.47 -10.42
CA THR A 168 -11.54 15.37 -11.46
C THR A 168 -11.75 14.85 -12.87
N GLY A 169 -12.00 13.55 -13.03
CA GLY A 169 -12.05 12.85 -14.32
C GLY A 169 -10.68 12.63 -14.97
N GLU A 170 -9.59 13.04 -14.32
CA GLU A 170 -8.24 12.89 -14.85
C GLU A 170 -7.85 11.42 -14.96
N VAL A 171 -7.27 11.04 -16.10
CA VAL A 171 -6.72 9.69 -16.31
C VAL A 171 -5.47 9.53 -15.44
N LEU A 172 -5.42 8.46 -14.66
CA LEU A 172 -4.29 8.14 -13.81
C LEU A 172 -3.20 7.42 -14.63
N PRO A 173 -1.93 7.78 -14.47
CA PRO A 173 -0.84 7.09 -15.17
C PRO A 173 -0.73 5.62 -14.74
N CYS A 174 -0.30 4.80 -15.65
CA CYS A 174 0.00 3.39 -15.40
C CYS A 174 1.38 3.22 -14.79
#